data_9bc3b0116b524da0cd7bfaca65470dec
#
_entry.id   9bc3b0116b524da0cd7bfaca65470dec
#
_cell.length_a   1.000
_cell.length_b   1.000
_cell.length_c   1.000
_cell.angle_alpha   90.00
_cell.angle_beta   90.00
_cell.angle_gamma   90.00
#
_symmetry.space_group_name_H-M   'P 1'
#
loop_
_entity.id
_entity.type
_entity.pdbx_description
1 polymer ?
#
loop_
_entity_poly.entity_id
_entity_poly.type
_entity_poly.pdbx_seq_one_letter_code
_entity_poly.pdbx_strand_id
1 'polypeptide(L)'
;MDQNLAVQQQDVLEEKLVQVNRVAKVVKGGRIFGFTALTVVGDGKGKVGFGRGKAKEVPIAIQKAMENARRNMVDVSLNGTTLWYPIKAKHGSAKVYMQPASEGTGIIAGGAMRAVLELVGVQNVLAKCYGSTNPVNVVRATVNALKSMESPELVASRRGKTVEEI
;
A
#
# COMPACT_ATOMS: atom_id res chain seq x y z
N MET A 1 -26.57 -36.56 5.17
CA MET A 1 -26.49 -35.37 6.07
C MET A 1 -25.05 -34.88 6.04
N ASP A 2 -24.70 -34.17 5.00
CA ASP A 2 -23.34 -33.65 4.81
C ASP A 2 -23.35 -32.18 5.12
N GLN A 3 -22.88 -31.85 6.34
CA GLN A 3 -22.71 -30.46 6.75
C GLN A 3 -21.48 -29.91 6.04
N ASN A 4 -21.72 -29.04 5.08
CA ASN A 4 -20.75 -28.15 4.46
C ASN A 4 -20.01 -27.34 5.56
N LEU A 5 -18.86 -27.81 5.97
CA LEU A 5 -17.86 -27.03 6.66
C LEU A 5 -17.21 -26.12 5.62
N ALA A 6 -17.84 -25.00 5.36
CA ALA A 6 -17.19 -23.87 4.72
C ALA A 6 -16.07 -23.41 5.66
N VAL A 7 -14.88 -23.93 5.44
CA VAL A 7 -13.65 -23.40 6.05
C VAL A 7 -13.55 -21.97 5.54
N GLN A 8 -13.92 -21.02 6.39
CA GLN A 8 -13.59 -19.63 6.19
C GLN A 8 -12.06 -19.52 6.16
N GLN A 9 -11.50 -19.45 4.99
CA GLN A 9 -10.12 -19.01 4.81
C GLN A 9 -10.06 -17.59 5.38
N GLN A 10 -9.63 -17.49 6.63
CA GLN A 10 -9.24 -16.20 7.19
C GLN A 10 -8.08 -15.71 6.32
N ASP A 11 -8.34 -14.72 5.50
CA ASP A 11 -7.29 -14.03 4.75
C ASP A 11 -6.27 -13.54 5.78
N VAL A 12 -5.09 -14.17 5.77
CA VAL A 12 -4.00 -13.81 6.68
C VAL A 12 -3.47 -12.47 6.20
N LEU A 13 -3.86 -11.40 6.90
CA LEU A 13 -3.37 -10.05 6.61
C LEU A 13 -1.96 -9.91 7.17
N GLU A 14 -1.03 -9.59 6.30
CA GLU A 14 0.33 -9.22 6.67
C GLU A 14 0.40 -7.71 6.97
N GLU A 15 1.21 -7.35 7.96
CA GLU A 15 1.34 -5.99 8.45
C GLU A 15 2.81 -5.56 8.47
N LYS A 16 3.06 -4.33 8.04
CA LYS A 16 4.41 -3.76 8.03
C LYS A 16 4.43 -2.35 8.59
N LEU A 17 5.25 -2.14 9.61
CA LEU A 17 5.52 -0.83 10.16
C LEU A 17 6.50 -0.09 9.24
N VAL A 18 6.07 1.05 8.68
CA VAL A 18 6.90 1.88 7.81
C VAL A 18 7.75 2.86 8.62
N GLN A 19 7.12 3.55 9.56
CA GLN A 19 7.81 4.56 10.37
C GLN A 19 7.10 4.84 11.69
N VAL A 20 7.88 5.13 12.73
CA VAL A 20 7.42 5.72 14.00
C VAL A 20 8.17 7.02 14.22
N ASN A 21 7.44 8.08 14.54
CA ASN A 21 8.02 9.38 14.86
C ASN A 21 7.57 9.82 16.24
N ARG A 22 8.50 10.36 17.04
CA ARG A 22 8.19 11.10 18.26
C ARG A 22 7.76 12.50 17.90
N VAL A 23 6.62 12.94 18.41
CA VAL A 23 6.05 14.27 18.18
C VAL A 23 5.79 14.97 19.51
N ALA A 24 5.76 16.29 19.52
CA ALA A 24 5.49 17.06 20.71
C ALA A 24 4.42 18.13 20.46
N LYS A 25 3.55 18.33 21.45
CA LYS A 25 2.62 19.45 21.51
C LYS A 25 3.18 20.46 22.51
N VAL A 26 3.44 21.67 22.07
CA VAL A 26 3.92 22.76 22.92
C VAL A 26 2.73 23.34 23.69
N VAL A 27 2.85 23.42 25.02
CA VAL A 27 1.87 23.98 25.94
C VAL A 27 2.54 25.02 26.86
N LYS A 28 1.76 25.72 27.67
CA LYS A 28 2.28 26.77 28.62
C LYS A 28 3.23 26.08 29.58
N GLY A 29 3.77 25.44 29.98
CA GLY A 29 4.70 24.80 30.92
C GLY A 29 5.68 23.82 30.28
N GLY A 30 5.72 23.71 28.97
CA GLY A 30 6.66 22.81 28.28
C GLY A 30 6.10 22.06 27.08
N ARG A 31 6.49 20.80 26.93
CA ARG A 31 6.12 19.97 25.77
C ARG A 31 5.47 18.68 26.22
N ILE A 32 4.35 18.33 25.62
CA ILE A 32 3.70 17.03 25.80
C ILE A 32 4.11 16.15 24.62
N PHE A 33 4.82 15.06 24.89
CA PHE A 33 5.30 14.12 23.88
C PHE A 33 4.24 13.08 23.52
N GLY A 34 4.32 12.60 22.29
CA GLY A 34 3.55 11.48 21.77
C GLY A 34 4.26 10.84 20.61
N PHE A 35 3.65 9.80 20.04
CA PHE A 35 4.19 9.04 18.93
C PHE A 35 3.17 8.97 17.80
N THR A 36 3.68 8.97 16.58
CA THR A 36 2.89 8.75 15.38
C THR A 36 3.47 7.56 14.64
N ALA A 37 2.64 6.56 14.35
CA ALA A 37 3.02 5.40 13.56
C ALA A 37 2.36 5.45 12.18
N LEU A 38 3.07 4.97 11.16
CA LEU A 38 2.58 4.72 9.80
C LEU A 38 2.74 3.24 9.52
N THR A 39 1.64 2.55 9.22
CA THR A 39 1.60 1.12 8.91
C THR A 39 0.93 0.88 7.57
N VAL A 40 1.31 -0.21 6.95
CA VAL A 40 0.68 -0.77 5.75
C VAL A 40 0.22 -2.18 6.07
N VAL A 41 -0.92 -2.58 5.56
CA VAL A 41 -1.53 -3.91 5.72
C VAL A 41 -1.92 -4.41 4.34
N GLY A 42 -1.70 -5.67 4.06
CA GLY A 42 -2.08 -6.30 2.79
C GLY A 42 -2.34 -7.79 2.93
N ASP A 43 -2.95 -8.38 1.93
CA ASP A 43 -3.28 -9.81 1.86
C ASP A 43 -2.31 -10.61 0.96
N GLY A 44 -1.36 -9.91 0.31
CA GLY A 44 -0.46 -10.52 -0.68
C GLY A 44 -1.14 -10.95 -1.98
N LYS A 45 -2.42 -10.61 -2.18
CA LYS A 45 -3.26 -11.04 -3.31
C LYS A 45 -3.94 -9.88 -4.04
N GLY A 46 -3.43 -8.68 -3.89
CA GLY A 46 -3.95 -7.49 -4.56
C GLY A 46 -4.74 -6.54 -3.67
N LYS A 47 -4.84 -6.78 -2.37
CA LYS A 47 -5.45 -5.82 -1.45
C LYS A 47 -4.40 -5.19 -0.55
N VAL A 48 -4.43 -3.89 -0.43
CA VAL A 48 -3.51 -3.15 0.42
C VAL A 48 -4.19 -1.93 1.04
N GLY A 49 -3.89 -1.68 2.30
CA GLY A 49 -4.33 -0.50 3.01
C GLY A 49 -3.18 0.15 3.76
N PHE A 50 -3.29 1.43 4.03
CA PHE A 50 -2.36 2.11 4.91
C PHE A 50 -3.11 2.90 5.96
N GLY A 51 -2.49 3.03 7.13
CA GLY A 51 -3.07 3.74 8.24
C GLY A 51 -2.05 4.55 9.02
N ARG A 52 -2.53 5.58 9.69
CA ARG A 52 -1.75 6.40 10.59
C ARG A 52 -2.42 6.42 11.96
N GLY A 53 -1.62 6.15 13.00
CA GLY A 53 -2.05 6.21 14.38
C GLY A 53 -1.24 7.21 15.18
N LYS A 54 -1.84 7.81 16.21
CA LYS A 54 -1.18 8.70 17.16
C LYS A 54 -1.59 8.34 18.58
N ALA A 55 -0.62 8.20 19.48
CA ALA A 55 -0.82 7.94 20.89
C ALA A 55 0.33 8.46 21.75
N LYS A 56 0.17 8.38 23.07
CA LYS A 56 1.24 8.70 24.01
C LYS A 56 2.32 7.62 24.06
N GLU A 57 1.96 6.37 23.74
CA GLU A 57 2.82 5.19 23.73
C GLU A 57 2.94 4.61 22.33
N VAL A 58 4.10 4.04 22.01
CA VAL A 58 4.40 3.47 20.69
C VAL A 58 3.48 2.29 20.35
N PRO A 59 3.26 1.26 21.21
CA PRO A 59 2.40 0.13 20.88
C PRO A 59 0.97 0.54 20.53
N ILE A 60 0.42 1.47 21.31
CA ILE A 60 -0.95 1.98 21.08
C ILE A 60 -1.03 2.78 19.78
N ALA A 61 0.01 3.53 19.42
CA ALA A 61 0.07 4.25 18.16
C ALA A 61 0.09 3.29 16.96
N ILE A 62 0.85 2.19 17.05
CA ILE A 62 0.95 1.14 16.04
C ILE A 62 -0.40 0.43 15.88
N GLN A 63 -1.01 -0.01 16.99
CA GLN A 63 -2.31 -0.68 16.96
C GLN A 63 -3.38 0.19 16.27
N LYS A 64 -3.48 1.47 16.62
CA LYS A 64 -4.41 2.42 15.97
C LYS A 64 -4.10 2.60 14.48
N ALA A 65 -2.84 2.60 14.09
CA ALA A 65 -2.45 2.70 12.69
C ALA A 65 -2.86 1.45 11.92
N MET A 66 -2.67 0.25 12.48
CA MET A 66 -3.09 -1.02 11.89
C MET A 66 -4.60 -1.10 11.70
N GLU A 67 -5.40 -0.77 12.73
CA GLU A 67 -6.85 -0.72 12.62
C GLU A 67 -7.32 0.24 11.52
N ASN A 68 -6.68 1.40 11.43
CA ASN A 68 -6.99 2.39 10.39
C ASN A 68 -6.60 1.86 8.99
N ALA A 69 -5.46 1.17 8.86
CA ALA A 69 -5.04 0.55 7.61
C ALA A 69 -6.03 -0.52 7.14
N ARG A 70 -6.48 -1.41 8.04
CA ARG A 70 -7.48 -2.45 7.73
C ARG A 70 -8.81 -1.88 7.25
N ARG A 71 -9.26 -0.75 7.80
CA ARG A 71 -10.50 -0.08 7.36
C ARG A 71 -10.39 0.56 5.98
N ASN A 72 -9.19 0.92 5.57
CA ASN A 72 -8.91 1.65 4.33
C ASN A 72 -8.23 0.78 3.27
N MET A 73 -8.49 -0.52 3.26
CA MET A 73 -7.97 -1.40 2.22
C MET A 73 -8.63 -1.12 0.87
N VAL A 74 -7.83 -1.19 -0.17
CA VAL A 74 -8.25 -1.00 -1.57
C VAL A 74 -7.81 -2.19 -2.40
N ASP A 75 -8.61 -2.54 -3.39
CA ASP A 75 -8.28 -3.57 -4.37
C ASP A 75 -7.38 -2.98 -5.45
N VAL A 76 -6.40 -3.76 -5.86
CA VAL A 76 -5.40 -3.45 -6.89
C VAL A 76 -5.38 -4.55 -7.93
N SER A 77 -5.47 -4.18 -9.20
CA SER A 77 -5.34 -5.12 -10.30
C SER A 77 -3.86 -5.38 -10.60
N LEU A 78 -3.41 -6.63 -10.47
CA LEU A 78 -2.05 -7.05 -10.75
C LEU A 78 -2.01 -7.98 -11.97
N ASN A 79 -0.87 -7.97 -12.67
CA ASN A 79 -0.56 -8.92 -13.73
C ASN A 79 0.33 -10.04 -13.17
N GLY A 80 -0.28 -11.07 -12.56
CA GLY A 80 0.47 -12.12 -11.88
C GLY A 80 1.35 -11.56 -10.76
N THR A 81 2.67 -11.63 -10.92
CA THR A 81 3.66 -11.15 -9.95
C THR A 81 4.17 -9.74 -10.19
N THR A 82 3.66 -9.03 -11.21
CA THR A 82 4.11 -7.71 -11.63
C THR A 82 2.96 -6.75 -11.93
N LEU A 83 3.26 -5.58 -12.44
CA LEU A 83 2.30 -4.57 -12.85
C LEU A 83 1.90 -4.73 -14.32
N TRP A 84 0.72 -4.21 -14.70
CA TRP A 84 0.25 -4.23 -16.10
C TRP A 84 1.06 -3.31 -17.01
N TYR A 85 1.35 -2.10 -16.55
CA TYR A 85 2.02 -1.06 -17.33
C TYR A 85 2.78 -0.08 -16.41
N PRO A 86 3.72 0.71 -16.97
CA PRO A 86 4.39 1.76 -16.20
C PRO A 86 3.40 2.84 -15.77
N ILE A 87 3.49 3.26 -14.49
CA ILE A 87 2.57 4.24 -13.93
C ILE A 87 3.31 5.30 -13.12
N LYS A 88 2.79 6.52 -13.18
CA LYS A 88 3.25 7.67 -12.38
C LYS A 88 2.10 8.20 -11.55
N ALA A 89 2.36 8.52 -10.29
CA ALA A 89 1.40 9.21 -9.45
C ALA A 89 2.07 10.24 -8.55
N LYS A 90 1.27 11.15 -8.00
CA LYS A 90 1.72 12.22 -7.14
C LYS A 90 0.82 12.33 -5.92
N HIS A 91 1.42 12.58 -4.77
CA HIS A 91 0.70 13.03 -3.59
C HIS A 91 1.54 14.08 -2.84
N GLY A 92 0.97 15.28 -2.67
CA GLY A 92 1.76 16.42 -2.20
C GLY A 92 2.95 16.70 -3.13
N SER A 93 4.15 16.77 -2.56
CA SER A 93 5.41 16.94 -3.32
C SER A 93 6.12 15.61 -3.65
N ALA A 94 5.62 14.47 -3.17
CA ALA A 94 6.14 13.17 -3.54
C ALA A 94 5.58 12.73 -4.89
N LYS A 95 6.46 12.29 -5.78
CA LYS A 95 6.14 11.71 -7.10
C LYS A 95 6.70 10.30 -7.13
N VAL A 96 5.89 9.34 -7.52
CA VAL A 96 6.31 7.94 -7.66
C VAL A 96 6.21 7.50 -9.10
N TYR A 97 7.18 6.69 -9.50
CA TYR A 97 7.19 6.01 -10.79
C TYR A 97 7.40 4.52 -10.53
N MET A 98 6.60 3.70 -11.17
CA MET A 98 6.70 2.24 -11.09
C MET A 98 6.56 1.66 -12.49
N GLN A 99 7.34 0.62 -12.81
CA GLN A 99 7.22 -0.11 -14.06
C GLN A 99 7.32 -1.61 -13.81
N PRO A 100 6.63 -2.42 -14.64
CA PRO A 100 6.75 -3.86 -14.56
C PRO A 100 8.19 -4.30 -14.84
N ALA A 101 8.56 -5.45 -14.29
CA ALA A 101 9.86 -6.07 -14.51
C ALA A 101 9.70 -7.57 -14.78
N SER A 102 10.72 -8.16 -15.39
CA SER A 102 10.76 -9.61 -15.65
C SER A 102 10.88 -10.41 -14.35
N GLU A 103 10.50 -11.66 -14.40
CA GLU A 103 10.66 -12.60 -13.28
C GLU A 103 12.13 -12.68 -12.85
N GLY A 104 12.35 -12.74 -11.54
CA GLY A 104 13.67 -12.78 -10.94
C GLY A 104 14.30 -11.40 -10.69
N THR A 105 13.70 -10.30 -11.14
CA THR A 105 14.20 -8.94 -10.86
C THR A 105 14.03 -8.57 -9.37
N GLY A 106 12.96 -9.05 -8.73
CA GLY A 106 12.62 -8.68 -7.37
C GLY A 106 12.02 -7.28 -7.26
N ILE A 107 11.85 -6.81 -6.03
CA ILE A 107 11.31 -5.48 -5.75
C ILE A 107 12.45 -4.49 -5.61
N ILE A 108 12.66 -3.65 -6.63
CA ILE A 108 13.65 -2.57 -6.60
C ILE A 108 12.90 -1.26 -6.32
N ALA A 109 12.79 -0.91 -5.03
CA ALA A 109 12.03 0.25 -4.57
C ALA A 109 12.62 0.83 -3.27
N GLY A 110 12.37 2.11 -3.02
CA GLY A 110 12.65 2.74 -1.73
C GLY A 110 11.79 2.14 -0.60
N GLY A 111 12.27 2.20 0.65
CA GLY A 111 11.69 1.48 1.78
C GLY A 111 10.18 1.65 1.96
N ALA A 112 9.66 2.88 1.83
CA ALA A 112 8.22 3.15 1.97
C ALA A 112 7.39 2.56 0.81
N MET A 113 7.91 2.61 -0.42
CA MET A 113 7.27 1.98 -1.59
C MET A 113 7.36 0.46 -1.51
N ARG A 114 8.51 -0.06 -1.11
CA ARG A 114 8.74 -1.50 -0.96
C ARG A 114 7.75 -2.13 0.01
N ALA A 115 7.49 -1.49 1.15
CA ALA A 115 6.54 -1.98 2.13
C ALA A 115 5.12 -2.15 1.54
N VAL A 116 4.69 -1.23 0.68
CA VAL A 116 3.39 -1.31 0.00
C VAL A 116 3.39 -2.43 -1.05
N LEU A 117 4.43 -2.50 -1.89
CA LEU A 117 4.53 -3.44 -3.00
C LEU A 117 4.63 -4.90 -2.53
N GLU A 118 5.40 -5.16 -1.46
CA GLU A 118 5.49 -6.48 -0.85
C GLU A 118 4.12 -6.96 -0.34
N LEU A 119 3.42 -6.10 0.39
CA LEU A 119 2.14 -6.45 1.02
C LEU A 119 0.98 -6.58 0.01
N VAL A 120 1.06 -5.94 -1.14
CA VAL A 120 0.07 -6.10 -2.20
C VAL A 120 0.29 -7.40 -3.00
N GLY A 121 1.46 -8.01 -2.90
CA GLY A 121 1.81 -9.25 -3.58
C GLY A 121 2.64 -9.09 -4.86
N VAL A 122 3.15 -7.88 -5.14
CA VAL A 122 4.08 -7.66 -6.25
C VAL A 122 5.44 -8.25 -5.90
N GLN A 123 6.02 -9.02 -6.82
CA GLN A 123 7.34 -9.65 -6.65
C GLN A 123 8.40 -9.04 -7.56
N ASN A 124 8.01 -8.51 -8.73
CA ASN A 124 8.94 -8.00 -9.73
C ASN A 124 8.51 -6.61 -10.18
N VAL A 125 9.28 -5.58 -9.80
CA VAL A 125 8.98 -4.18 -10.11
C VAL A 125 10.22 -3.31 -9.98
N LEU A 126 10.32 -2.31 -10.87
CA LEU A 126 11.26 -1.21 -10.75
C LEU A 126 10.48 0.04 -10.33
N ALA A 127 10.86 0.64 -9.23
CA ALA A 127 10.16 1.79 -8.68
C ALA A 127 11.12 2.86 -8.16
N LYS A 128 10.76 4.12 -8.37
CA LYS A 128 11.53 5.27 -7.91
C LYS A 128 10.63 6.37 -7.37
N CYS A 129 11.05 6.95 -6.26
CA CYS A 129 10.43 8.16 -5.70
C CYS A 129 11.25 9.40 -6.09
N TYR A 130 10.57 10.44 -6.54
CA TYR A 130 11.13 11.74 -6.88
C TYR A 130 10.49 12.82 -6.02
N GLY A 131 11.20 13.91 -5.82
CA GLY A 131 10.75 15.03 -5.00
C GLY A 131 10.85 14.70 -3.52
N SER A 132 9.76 14.84 -2.78
CA SER A 132 9.75 14.56 -1.34
C SER A 132 9.82 13.07 -1.04
N THR A 133 10.70 12.70 -0.12
CA THR A 133 10.83 11.33 0.41
C THR A 133 10.03 11.11 1.70
N ASN A 134 9.13 12.04 2.06
CA ASN A 134 8.27 11.88 3.24
C ASN A 134 7.47 10.57 3.15
N PRO A 135 7.65 9.61 4.07
CA PRO A 135 7.05 8.28 3.95
C PRO A 135 5.53 8.29 3.84
N VAL A 136 4.84 9.19 4.52
CA VAL A 136 3.38 9.30 4.44
C VAL A 136 2.93 9.67 3.02
N ASN A 137 3.60 10.64 2.40
CA ASN A 137 3.28 11.08 1.04
C ASN A 137 3.65 10.00 0.01
N VAL A 138 4.79 9.33 0.21
CA VAL A 138 5.25 8.26 -0.69
C VAL A 138 4.30 7.08 -0.64
N VAL A 139 3.89 6.60 0.55
CA VAL A 139 2.91 5.51 0.70
C VAL A 139 1.59 5.87 0.03
N ARG A 140 1.06 7.08 0.26
CA ARG A 140 -0.18 7.54 -0.38
C ARG A 140 -0.06 7.61 -1.90
N ALA A 141 1.03 8.16 -2.41
CA ALA A 141 1.27 8.22 -3.84
C ALA A 141 1.34 6.83 -4.47
N THR A 142 2.02 5.87 -3.81
CA THR A 142 2.13 4.48 -4.28
C THR A 142 0.77 3.78 -4.28
N VAL A 143 -0.01 3.88 -3.21
CA VAL A 143 -1.36 3.29 -3.15
C VAL A 143 -2.29 3.93 -4.18
N ASN A 144 -2.23 5.25 -4.38
CA ASN A 144 -3.01 5.93 -5.41
C ASN A 144 -2.64 5.47 -6.83
N ALA A 145 -1.34 5.25 -7.10
CA ALA A 145 -0.88 4.71 -8.37
C ALA A 145 -1.44 3.30 -8.61
N LEU A 146 -1.31 2.42 -7.62
CA LEU A 146 -1.83 1.05 -7.70
C LEU A 146 -3.35 1.00 -7.86
N LYS A 147 -4.09 1.84 -7.12
CA LYS A 147 -5.55 1.95 -7.24
C LYS A 147 -6.02 2.43 -8.62
N SER A 148 -5.23 3.26 -9.28
CA SER A 148 -5.56 3.77 -10.63
C SER A 148 -5.18 2.80 -11.76
N MET A 149 -4.56 1.67 -11.42
CA MET A 149 -4.20 0.64 -12.40
C MET A 149 -5.42 -0.19 -12.78
N GLU A 150 -5.67 -0.28 -14.08
CA GLU A 150 -6.80 -1.00 -14.64
C GLU A 150 -6.31 -2.25 -15.38
N SER A 151 -7.04 -3.36 -15.23
CA SER A 151 -6.78 -4.56 -16.03
C SER A 151 -7.27 -4.39 -17.47
N PRO A 152 -6.64 -5.08 -18.44
CA PRO A 152 -7.12 -5.07 -19.82
C PRO A 152 -8.61 -5.49 -19.96
N GLU A 153 -9.05 -6.44 -19.16
CA GLU A 153 -10.43 -6.92 -19.12
C GLU A 153 -11.42 -5.82 -18.73
N LEU A 154 -11.08 -5.02 -17.72
CA LEU A 154 -11.90 -3.92 -17.26
C LEU A 154 -11.99 -2.81 -18.32
N VAL A 155 -10.88 -2.54 -19.02
CA VAL A 155 -10.84 -1.57 -20.12
C VAL A 155 -11.66 -2.09 -21.29
N ALA A 156 -11.56 -3.38 -21.64
CA ALA A 156 -12.31 -4.05 -22.69
C ALA A 156 -13.82 -3.94 -22.44
N SER A 157 -14.27 -4.32 -21.24
CA SER A 157 -15.69 -4.26 -20.88
C SER A 157 -16.25 -2.84 -20.94
N ARG A 158 -15.47 -1.83 -20.54
CA ARG A 158 -15.85 -0.41 -20.61
C ARG A 158 -16.00 0.08 -22.04
N ARG A 159 -15.18 -0.45 -22.97
CA ARG A 159 -15.20 -0.08 -24.39
C ARG A 159 -16.15 -0.96 -25.23
N GLY A 160 -16.75 -2.01 -24.64
CA GLY A 160 -17.60 -2.97 -25.35
C GLY A 160 -16.83 -3.76 -26.41
N LYS A 161 -15.54 -4.04 -26.20
CA LYS A 161 -14.64 -4.77 -27.08
C LYS A 161 -14.06 -5.99 -26.40
N THR A 162 -13.52 -6.92 -27.17
CA THR A 162 -12.72 -8.03 -26.62
C THR A 162 -11.31 -7.57 -26.24
N VAL A 163 -10.65 -8.33 -25.37
CA VAL A 163 -9.27 -8.00 -24.93
C VAL A 163 -8.28 -8.03 -26.11
N GLU A 164 -8.56 -8.85 -27.14
CA GLU A 164 -7.75 -8.97 -28.34
C GLU A 164 -7.85 -7.76 -29.28
N GLU A 165 -8.87 -6.93 -29.13
CA GLU A 165 -9.12 -5.74 -29.95
C GLU A 165 -8.62 -4.44 -29.30
N ILE A 166 -7.98 -4.52 -28.13
CA ILE A 166 -7.44 -3.39 -27.36
C ILE A 166 -5.92 -3.42 -27.34
#